data_fa5847eb2ef48b4ad1cc7e6d32752fd7
#
_entry.id   fa5847eb2ef48b4ad1cc7e6d32752fd7
#
_cell.length_a   1.000
_cell.length_b   1.000
_cell.length_c   1.000
_cell.angle_alpha   90.00
_cell.angle_beta   90.00
_cell.angle_gamma   90.00
#
_symmetry.space_group_name_H-M   'P 1'
#
loop_
_entity.id
_entity.type
_entity.pdbx_description
1 polymer ?
#
loop_
_entity_poly.entity_id
_entity_poly.type
_entity_poly.pdbx_seq_one_letter_code
_entity_poly.pdbx_strand_id
1 'polypeptide(L)'
;MERDNRLRLKPYRSVSEHIDGAWWPESTNLVEELPKLLASLSERMGRVVVVGYRRNGWDETPALIEVAGHTVELLGFTSDEPTSVILIGENGRHITLQVIRPDTGEDAARQALERAGIPADAEAAPASRSTVARSVADVADKLARHEGLGDERRTAEIKRWSEEAALQFVDAPVQTFVPILVEHIVRNRMMESRPHDYQRPSLTA
;
A
#
# COMPACT_ATOMS: atom_id res chain seq x y z
N MET A 1 -19.75 -1.15 24.82
CA MET A 1 -18.99 -1.59 23.65
C MET A 1 -19.32 -0.59 22.52
N GLU A 2 -18.68 0.56 22.56
CA GLU A 2 -18.81 1.58 21.51
C GLU A 2 -18.18 1.00 20.26
N ARG A 3 -19.00 0.73 19.26
CA ARG A 3 -18.51 0.41 17.90
C ARG A 3 -17.82 1.65 17.41
N ASP A 4 -16.56 1.49 17.07
CA ASP A 4 -15.71 2.54 16.52
C ASP A 4 -16.44 3.19 15.32
N ASN A 5 -17.08 4.33 15.57
CA ASN A 5 -17.91 5.05 14.58
C ASN A 5 -17.04 5.77 13.54
N ARG A 6 -15.72 5.49 13.55
CA ARG A 6 -14.69 6.11 12.70
C ARG A 6 -14.22 5.22 11.55
N LEU A 7 -14.73 3.98 11.48
CA LEU A 7 -14.45 3.04 10.40
C LEU A 7 -15.76 2.56 9.78
N ARG A 8 -15.90 2.69 8.47
CA ARG A 8 -17.03 2.16 7.72
C ARG A 8 -16.53 1.30 6.57
N LEU A 9 -16.96 0.06 6.53
CA LEU A 9 -16.66 -0.88 5.45
C LEU A 9 -17.92 -1.13 4.62
N LYS A 10 -17.72 -1.37 3.34
CA LYS A 10 -18.77 -1.88 2.46
C LYS A 10 -19.15 -3.30 2.86
N PRO A 11 -20.42 -3.68 2.75
CA PRO A 11 -20.90 -5.02 3.11
C PRO A 11 -20.31 -6.09 2.19
N TYR A 12 -20.02 -5.75 0.95
CA TYR A 12 -19.35 -6.60 -0.04
C TYR A 12 -18.49 -5.74 -0.96
N ARG A 13 -17.50 -6.37 -1.60
CA ARG A 13 -16.64 -5.73 -2.60
C ARG A 13 -17.32 -5.77 -3.95
N SER A 14 -17.57 -4.62 -4.55
CA SER A 14 -17.94 -4.54 -5.96
C SER A 14 -16.71 -4.73 -6.84
N VAL A 15 -16.81 -5.48 -7.93
CA VAL A 15 -15.70 -5.78 -8.85
C VAL A 15 -15.13 -4.50 -9.51
N SER A 16 -15.92 -3.43 -9.56
CA SER A 16 -15.55 -2.15 -10.18
C SER A 16 -14.98 -1.12 -9.21
N GLU A 17 -14.99 -1.39 -7.89
CA GLU A 17 -14.58 -0.42 -6.88
C GLU A 17 -13.23 -0.75 -6.25
N HIS A 18 -12.40 0.29 -6.12
CA HIS A 18 -11.06 0.16 -5.55
C HIS A 18 -11.01 0.47 -4.05
N ILE A 19 -12.07 1.07 -3.50
CA ILE A 19 -12.17 1.46 -2.09
C ILE A 19 -13.17 0.54 -1.39
N ASP A 20 -12.72 -0.12 -0.33
CA ASP A 20 -13.50 -1.06 0.48
C ASP A 20 -14.26 -0.38 1.62
N GLY A 21 -13.99 0.90 1.87
CA GLY A 21 -14.62 1.67 2.93
C GLY A 21 -13.91 2.99 3.19
N ALA A 22 -14.21 3.62 4.32
CA ALA A 22 -13.52 4.81 4.78
C ALA A 22 -13.13 4.70 6.26
N TRP A 23 -12.08 5.42 6.60
CA TRP A 23 -11.54 5.55 7.94
C TRP A 23 -11.33 7.02 8.28
N TRP A 24 -11.77 7.41 9.46
CA TRP A 24 -11.60 8.75 10.02
C TRP A 24 -10.73 8.67 11.27
N PRO A 25 -9.39 8.85 11.16
CA PRO A 25 -8.48 8.84 12.29
C PRO A 25 -8.73 10.03 13.23
N GLU A 26 -8.26 9.93 14.47
CA GLU A 26 -8.36 11.00 15.47
C GLU A 26 -7.25 12.04 15.31
N SER A 27 -6.11 11.61 14.77
CA SER A 27 -4.91 12.42 14.62
C SER A 27 -4.18 12.18 13.30
N THR A 28 -3.13 12.97 13.04
CA THR A 28 -2.19 12.79 11.95
C THR A 28 -1.04 11.82 12.29
N ASN A 29 -1.00 11.29 13.51
CA ASN A 29 0.00 10.32 13.94
C ASN A 29 -0.40 8.89 13.53
N LEU A 30 0.03 8.47 12.36
CA LEU A 30 -0.31 7.16 11.82
C LEU A 30 0.09 6.01 12.75
N VAL A 31 1.21 6.14 13.47
CA VAL A 31 1.73 5.09 14.37
C VAL A 31 0.79 4.84 15.56
N GLU A 32 0.17 5.90 16.07
CA GLU A 32 -0.80 5.80 17.19
C GLU A 32 -2.18 5.32 16.74
N GLU A 33 -2.56 5.65 15.51
CA GLU A 33 -3.87 5.33 14.95
C GLU A 33 -3.96 3.89 14.42
N LEU A 34 -2.86 3.35 13.85
CA LEU A 34 -2.84 2.02 13.23
C LEU A 34 -3.22 0.88 14.19
N PRO A 35 -2.76 0.81 15.45
CA PRO A 35 -3.13 -0.29 16.32
C PRO A 35 -4.64 -0.44 16.53
N LYS A 36 -5.36 0.69 16.64
CA LYS A 36 -6.83 0.71 16.77
C LYS A 36 -7.50 0.22 15.49
N LEU A 37 -7.03 0.71 14.35
CA LEU A 37 -7.55 0.32 13.03
C LEU A 37 -7.34 -1.17 12.78
N LEU A 38 -6.12 -1.68 13.01
CA LEU A 38 -5.78 -3.08 12.77
C LEU A 38 -6.56 -4.02 13.72
N ALA A 39 -6.78 -3.61 14.97
CA ALA A 39 -7.62 -4.36 15.90
C ALA A 39 -9.07 -4.48 15.40
N SER A 40 -9.63 -3.38 14.85
CA SER A 40 -11.01 -3.37 14.30
C SER A 40 -11.17 -4.24 13.06
N LEU A 41 -10.08 -4.53 12.35
CA LEU A 41 -10.08 -5.31 11.11
C LEU A 41 -9.57 -6.75 11.28
N SER A 42 -9.11 -7.12 12.49
CA SER A 42 -8.46 -8.41 12.76
C SER A 42 -9.30 -9.62 12.38
N GLU A 43 -10.61 -9.60 12.61
CA GLU A 43 -11.53 -10.68 12.23
C GLU A 43 -11.65 -10.86 10.71
N ARG A 44 -11.54 -9.76 9.95
CA ARG A 44 -11.70 -9.79 8.48
C ARG A 44 -10.42 -10.12 7.73
N MET A 45 -9.30 -9.58 8.23
CA MET A 45 -8.01 -9.64 7.52
C MET A 45 -7.03 -10.63 8.14
N GLY A 46 -7.21 -10.97 9.41
CA GLY A 46 -6.16 -11.66 10.17
C GLY A 46 -5.00 -10.71 10.45
N ARG A 47 -3.78 -11.25 10.45
CA ARG A 47 -2.56 -10.46 10.70
C ARG A 47 -2.24 -9.59 9.49
N VAL A 48 -2.17 -8.28 9.70
CA VAL A 48 -1.70 -7.32 8.71
C VAL A 48 -0.18 -7.23 8.82
N VAL A 49 0.51 -7.33 7.69
CA VAL A 49 1.98 -7.31 7.60
C VAL A 49 2.53 -6.08 6.90
N VAL A 50 1.75 -5.45 6.03
CA VAL A 50 2.13 -4.23 5.31
C VAL A 50 0.98 -3.23 5.33
N VAL A 51 1.33 -1.95 5.54
CA VAL A 51 0.43 -0.82 5.39
C VAL A 51 1.02 0.16 4.39
N GLY A 52 0.40 0.27 3.22
CA GLY A 52 0.68 1.33 2.26
C GLY A 52 -0.10 2.59 2.64
N TYR A 53 0.54 3.76 2.65
CA TYR A 53 -0.11 5.01 2.99
C TYR A 53 0.42 6.17 2.16
N ARG A 54 -0.41 7.19 1.95
CA ARG A 54 0.02 8.44 1.32
C ARG A 54 0.74 9.30 2.34
N ARG A 55 1.99 9.72 2.04
CA ARG A 55 2.82 10.51 2.98
C ARG A 55 2.21 11.86 3.35
N ASN A 56 1.54 12.50 2.39
CA ASN A 56 0.93 13.81 2.62
C ASN A 56 -0.28 13.69 3.56
N GLY A 57 -0.23 14.37 4.69
CA GLY A 57 -1.31 14.39 5.68
C GLY A 57 -1.04 13.56 6.94
N TRP A 58 0.13 12.92 7.03
CA TRP A 58 0.61 12.22 8.21
C TRP A 58 1.91 12.83 8.72
N ASP A 59 2.14 12.70 10.02
CA ASP A 59 3.40 13.03 10.65
C ASP A 59 4.51 12.09 10.16
N GLU A 60 5.76 12.37 10.56
CA GLU A 60 6.88 11.50 10.21
C GLU A 60 6.63 10.06 10.69
N THR A 61 6.77 9.12 9.78
CA THR A 61 6.36 7.73 10.01
C THR A 61 7.57 6.82 9.78
N PRO A 62 7.92 5.94 10.74
CA PRO A 62 9.00 4.97 10.57
C PRO A 62 8.64 3.94 9.51
N ALA A 63 9.64 3.21 9.00
CA ALA A 63 9.42 2.14 8.02
C ALA A 63 8.77 0.89 8.64
N LEU A 64 8.96 0.67 9.95
CA LEU A 64 8.48 -0.50 10.67
C LEU A 64 7.86 -0.07 12.00
N ILE A 65 6.77 -0.70 12.37
CA ILE A 65 6.14 -0.56 13.71
C ILE A 65 5.82 -1.93 14.29
N GLU A 66 5.75 -2.00 15.61
CA GLU A 66 5.27 -3.18 16.32
C GLU A 66 3.79 -3.01 16.70
N VAL A 67 2.93 -3.93 16.27
CA VAL A 67 1.50 -3.94 16.63
C VAL A 67 1.11 -5.33 17.10
N ALA A 68 0.57 -5.42 18.31
CA ALA A 68 0.11 -6.68 18.89
C ALA A 68 1.17 -7.82 18.85
N GLY A 69 2.46 -7.48 19.04
CA GLY A 69 3.57 -8.42 19.10
C GLY A 69 4.08 -8.91 17.75
N HIS A 70 3.75 -8.22 16.64
CA HIS A 70 4.32 -8.49 15.35
C HIS A 70 4.69 -7.19 14.60
N THR A 71 5.69 -7.30 13.74
CA THR A 71 6.19 -6.18 12.93
C THR A 71 5.26 -5.93 11.74
N VAL A 72 4.92 -4.68 11.53
CA VAL A 72 4.16 -4.19 10.37
C VAL A 72 5.03 -3.22 9.59
N GLU A 73 5.19 -3.47 8.29
CA GLU A 73 5.93 -2.59 7.40
C GLU A 73 5.05 -1.43 6.92
N LEU A 74 5.60 -0.21 6.97
CA LEU A 74 4.91 1.00 6.54
C LEU A 74 5.51 1.54 5.25
N LEU A 75 4.75 1.49 4.16
CA LEU A 75 5.16 1.94 2.83
C LEU A 75 4.53 3.29 2.51
N GLY A 76 5.29 4.36 2.68
CA GLY A 76 4.85 5.71 2.34
C GLY A 76 5.07 6.03 0.86
N PHE A 77 4.05 6.51 0.18
CA PHE A 77 4.10 6.93 -1.23
C PHE A 77 3.58 8.35 -1.42
N THR A 78 3.94 8.96 -2.54
CA THR A 78 3.41 10.25 -3.00
C THR A 78 2.51 10.00 -4.21
N SER A 79 1.29 10.51 -4.16
CA SER A 79 0.31 10.41 -5.25
C SER A 79 -0.59 11.63 -5.24
N ASP A 80 -1.12 12.02 -6.39
CA ASP A 80 -2.11 13.09 -6.52
C ASP A 80 -3.55 12.59 -6.26
N GLU A 81 -3.72 11.28 -6.01
CA GLU A 81 -5.01 10.68 -5.72
C GLU A 81 -5.51 10.96 -4.29
N PRO A 82 -6.80 10.73 -3.99
CA PRO A 82 -7.36 10.91 -2.66
C PRO A 82 -6.57 10.18 -1.58
N THR A 83 -6.50 10.76 -0.39
CA THR A 83 -5.82 10.15 0.75
C THR A 83 -6.39 8.77 1.05
N SER A 84 -5.55 7.75 1.01
CA SER A 84 -5.94 6.37 1.23
C SER A 84 -4.87 5.58 1.97
N VAL A 85 -5.30 4.51 2.63
CA VAL A 85 -4.42 3.49 3.20
C VAL A 85 -4.80 2.13 2.66
N ILE A 86 -3.78 1.30 2.42
CA ILE A 86 -3.95 -0.10 2.03
C ILE A 86 -3.38 -0.96 3.13
N LEU A 87 -4.15 -1.91 3.56
CA LEU A 87 -3.78 -2.91 4.54
C LEU A 87 -3.63 -4.25 3.82
N ILE A 88 -2.49 -4.89 3.99
CA ILE A 88 -2.19 -6.18 3.37
C ILE A 88 -1.96 -7.20 4.47
N GLY A 89 -2.78 -8.24 4.47
CA GLY A 89 -2.67 -9.36 5.41
C GLY A 89 -1.65 -10.40 4.96
N GLU A 90 -1.14 -11.18 5.91
CA GLU A 90 -0.22 -12.30 5.69
C GLU A 90 -0.78 -13.33 4.68
N ASN A 91 -2.10 -13.46 4.60
CA ASN A 91 -2.81 -14.35 3.67
C ASN A 91 -3.02 -13.76 2.27
N GLY A 92 -2.42 -12.61 1.95
CA GLY A 92 -2.56 -11.90 0.69
C GLY A 92 -3.87 -11.11 0.54
N ARG A 93 -4.78 -11.17 1.52
CA ARG A 93 -5.96 -10.30 1.52
C ARG A 93 -5.55 -8.85 1.70
N HIS A 94 -6.25 -7.95 1.04
CA HIS A 94 -6.02 -6.53 1.21
C HIS A 94 -7.35 -5.78 1.35
N ILE A 95 -7.29 -4.66 2.07
CA ILE A 95 -8.39 -3.70 2.22
C ILE A 95 -7.84 -2.32 1.92
N THR A 96 -8.54 -1.57 1.09
CA THR A 96 -8.23 -0.17 0.79
C THR A 96 -9.27 0.73 1.42
N LEU A 97 -8.83 1.66 2.25
CA LEU A 97 -9.69 2.62 2.92
C LEU A 97 -9.39 4.04 2.43
N GLN A 98 -10.43 4.78 2.11
CA GLN A 98 -10.33 6.22 1.99
C GLN A 98 -10.11 6.82 3.37
N VAL A 99 -9.12 7.69 3.50
CA VAL A 99 -8.86 8.41 4.76
C VAL A 99 -9.60 9.74 4.74
N ILE A 100 -10.45 9.93 5.74
CA ILE A 100 -11.08 11.22 6.03
C ILE A 100 -10.13 11.97 6.95
N ARG A 101 -9.83 13.23 6.65
CA ARG A 101 -8.87 14.00 7.44
C ARG A 101 -9.32 14.14 8.89
N PRO A 102 -8.41 14.08 9.88
CA PRO A 102 -8.75 14.22 11.30
C PRO A 102 -9.44 15.55 11.63
N ASP A 103 -9.06 16.64 10.92
CA ASP A 103 -9.60 17.98 11.08
C ASP A 103 -10.98 18.20 10.42
N THR A 104 -11.56 17.15 9.82
CA THR A 104 -12.90 17.21 9.22
C THR A 104 -13.95 17.33 10.32
N GLY A 105 -14.85 18.30 10.18
CA GLY A 105 -15.96 18.46 11.13
C GLY A 105 -16.81 17.19 11.25
N GLU A 106 -17.29 16.89 12.46
CA GLU A 106 -17.93 15.62 12.81
C GLU A 106 -19.10 15.24 11.88
N ASP A 107 -19.97 16.18 11.54
CA ASP A 107 -21.11 15.89 10.64
C ASP A 107 -20.66 15.56 9.22
N ALA A 108 -19.64 16.28 8.70
CA ALA A 108 -19.09 16.03 7.38
C ALA A 108 -18.34 14.68 7.32
N ALA A 109 -17.60 14.35 8.38
CA ALA A 109 -16.89 13.07 8.49
C ALA A 109 -17.88 11.89 8.56
N ARG A 110 -18.95 12.05 9.34
CA ARG A 110 -20.03 11.04 9.45
C ARG A 110 -20.71 10.81 8.10
N GLN A 111 -21.06 11.87 7.38
CA GLN A 111 -21.62 11.76 6.03
C GLN A 111 -20.65 11.11 5.04
N ALA A 112 -19.36 11.39 5.14
CA ALA A 112 -18.34 10.77 4.29
C ALA A 112 -18.22 9.26 4.58
N LEU A 113 -18.23 8.85 5.85
CA LEU A 113 -18.26 7.45 6.27
C LEU A 113 -19.52 6.73 5.76
N GLU A 114 -20.69 7.33 5.89
CA GLU A 114 -21.94 6.75 5.40
C GLU A 114 -21.90 6.52 3.88
N ARG A 115 -21.48 7.52 3.11
CA ARG A 115 -21.33 7.41 1.66
C ARG A 115 -20.34 6.31 1.26
N ALA A 116 -19.22 6.20 1.96
CA ALA A 116 -18.20 5.20 1.69
C ALA A 116 -18.68 3.75 2.01
N GLY A 117 -19.69 3.60 2.85
CA GLY A 117 -20.31 2.30 3.17
C GLY A 117 -21.32 1.81 2.13
N ILE A 118 -21.69 2.65 1.16
CA ILE A 118 -22.65 2.31 0.09
C ILE A 118 -21.84 1.83 -1.12
N PRO A 119 -22.06 0.59 -1.61
CA PRO A 119 -21.43 0.14 -2.85
C PRO A 119 -21.90 1.02 -4.02
N ALA A 120 -21.01 1.43 -4.91
CA ALA A 120 -21.41 2.08 -6.16
C ALA A 120 -22.10 1.04 -7.03
N ASP A 121 -23.26 1.39 -7.57
CA ASP A 121 -23.95 0.56 -8.54
C ASP A 121 -23.04 0.30 -9.75
N ALA A 122 -23.12 -0.92 -10.30
CA ALA A 122 -22.18 -1.56 -11.21
C ALA A 122 -22.00 -0.87 -12.59
N GLU A 123 -22.17 0.44 -12.72
CA GLU A 123 -22.15 1.17 -13.99
C GLU A 123 -21.03 2.24 -14.07
N ALA A 124 -19.79 1.84 -13.79
CA ALA A 124 -18.61 2.68 -14.07
C ALA A 124 -17.49 1.87 -14.72
N ALA A 125 -17.41 2.08 -16.00
CA ALA A 125 -16.43 1.89 -17.05
C ALA A 125 -15.03 1.27 -16.80
N PRO A 126 -14.48 0.53 -17.79
CA PRO A 126 -13.21 -0.20 -17.74
C PRO A 126 -11.99 0.70 -18.07
N ALA A 127 -11.80 1.81 -17.34
CA ALA A 127 -10.69 2.74 -17.61
C ALA A 127 -9.34 2.35 -16.97
N SER A 128 -9.32 1.42 -16.02
CA SER A 128 -8.18 1.25 -15.11
C SER A 128 -6.99 0.45 -15.66
N ARG A 129 -7.19 -0.50 -16.56
CA ARG A 129 -6.11 -1.41 -17.00
C ARG A 129 -5.03 -0.74 -17.83
N SER A 130 -5.39 0.23 -18.68
CA SER A 130 -4.44 0.94 -19.55
C SER A 130 -3.52 1.89 -18.78
N THR A 131 -4.04 2.51 -17.72
CA THR A 131 -3.29 3.45 -16.86
C THR A 131 -2.25 2.71 -16.02
N VAL A 132 -2.59 1.54 -15.50
CA VAL A 132 -1.70 0.71 -14.66
C VAL A 132 -0.53 0.15 -15.46
N ALA A 133 -0.76 -0.39 -16.64
CA ALA A 133 0.32 -0.90 -17.49
C ALA A 133 1.35 0.18 -17.80
N ARG A 134 0.90 1.42 -18.06
CA ARG A 134 1.77 2.57 -18.29
C ARG A 134 2.54 2.96 -17.02
N SER A 135 1.89 2.94 -15.88
CA SER A 135 2.48 3.28 -14.59
C SER A 135 3.52 2.25 -14.12
N VAL A 136 3.29 0.95 -14.38
CA VAL A 136 4.30 -0.10 -14.11
C VAL A 136 5.52 0.06 -15.01
N ALA A 137 5.34 0.39 -16.29
CA ALA A 137 6.43 0.68 -17.21
C ALA A 137 7.25 1.89 -16.75
N ASP A 138 6.59 2.96 -16.26
CA ASP A 138 7.25 4.15 -15.73
C ASP A 138 8.08 3.82 -14.46
N VAL A 139 7.58 2.97 -13.59
CA VAL A 139 8.32 2.47 -12.40
C VAL A 139 9.51 1.63 -12.83
N ALA A 140 9.35 0.70 -13.78
CA ALA A 140 10.43 -0.12 -14.30
C ALA A 140 11.55 0.73 -14.92
N ASP A 141 11.19 1.73 -15.72
CA ASP A 141 12.13 2.66 -16.35
C ASP A 141 12.82 3.57 -15.31
N LYS A 142 12.12 4.00 -14.28
CA LYS A 142 12.68 4.78 -13.17
C LYS A 142 13.71 3.96 -12.39
N LEU A 143 13.36 2.75 -11.99
CA LEU A 143 14.27 1.84 -11.27
C LEU A 143 15.49 1.49 -12.13
N ALA A 144 15.29 1.17 -13.40
CA ALA A 144 16.37 0.86 -14.33
C ALA A 144 17.35 2.03 -14.50
N ARG A 145 16.86 3.27 -14.56
CA ARG A 145 17.72 4.45 -14.66
C ARG A 145 18.52 4.72 -13.40
N HIS A 146 17.91 4.52 -12.22
CA HIS A 146 18.58 4.82 -10.93
C HIS A 146 19.51 3.72 -10.47
N GLU A 147 19.16 2.48 -10.70
CA GLU A 147 19.86 1.32 -10.14
C GLU A 147 20.61 0.49 -11.20
N GLY A 148 20.32 0.72 -12.48
CA GLY A 148 21.00 0.08 -13.59
C GLY A 148 22.43 0.60 -13.81
N LEU A 149 22.75 1.82 -13.32
CA LEU A 149 24.08 2.44 -13.31
C LEU A 149 24.87 2.31 -14.63
N GLY A 150 24.17 2.27 -15.77
CA GLY A 150 24.79 2.10 -17.09
C GLY A 150 25.10 0.64 -17.48
N ASP A 151 24.75 -0.34 -16.66
CA ASP A 151 24.83 -1.77 -16.98
C ASP A 151 23.55 -2.23 -17.69
N GLU A 152 23.68 -2.56 -18.98
CA GLU A 152 22.54 -3.03 -19.80
C GLU A 152 21.93 -4.33 -19.28
N ARG A 153 22.77 -5.25 -18.73
CA ARG A 153 22.29 -6.51 -18.15
C ARG A 153 21.42 -6.24 -16.92
N ARG A 154 21.92 -5.37 -16.03
CA ARG A 154 21.21 -4.99 -14.81
C ARG A 154 19.90 -4.27 -15.14
N THR A 155 19.91 -3.39 -16.12
CA THR A 155 18.72 -2.71 -16.63
C THR A 155 17.68 -3.70 -17.14
N ALA A 156 18.10 -4.69 -17.93
CA ALA A 156 17.21 -5.73 -18.46
C ALA A 156 16.63 -6.62 -17.35
N GLU A 157 17.42 -6.98 -16.34
CA GLU A 157 16.96 -7.73 -15.17
C GLU A 157 15.88 -6.98 -14.39
N ILE A 158 16.10 -5.69 -14.10
CA ILE A 158 15.14 -4.83 -13.36
C ILE A 158 13.82 -4.75 -14.13
N LYS A 159 13.85 -4.56 -15.44
CA LYS A 159 12.66 -4.54 -16.28
C LYS A 159 11.91 -5.87 -16.24
N ARG A 160 12.61 -6.99 -16.40
CA ARG A 160 12.02 -8.32 -16.31
C ARG A 160 11.38 -8.58 -14.95
N TRP A 161 12.05 -8.24 -13.85
CA TRP A 161 11.50 -8.39 -12.51
C TRP A 161 10.26 -7.51 -12.29
N SER A 162 10.22 -6.32 -12.89
CA SER A 162 9.05 -5.46 -12.82
C SER A 162 7.85 -6.06 -13.56
N GLU A 163 8.08 -6.65 -14.72
CA GLU A 163 7.06 -7.38 -15.49
C GLU A 163 6.56 -8.62 -14.74
N GLU A 164 7.48 -9.44 -14.21
CA GLU A 164 7.14 -10.62 -13.41
C GLU A 164 6.34 -10.27 -12.14
N ALA A 165 6.74 -9.20 -11.45
CA ALA A 165 6.01 -8.71 -10.28
C ALA A 165 4.62 -8.20 -10.66
N ALA A 166 4.49 -7.48 -11.78
CA ALA A 166 3.20 -6.96 -12.26
C ALA A 166 2.22 -8.09 -12.61
N LEU A 167 2.70 -9.22 -13.14
CA LEU A 167 1.86 -10.37 -13.47
C LEU A 167 1.14 -10.95 -12.25
N GLN A 168 1.73 -10.86 -11.05
CA GLN A 168 1.10 -11.32 -9.81
C GLN A 168 -0.14 -10.51 -9.44
N PHE A 169 -0.27 -9.30 -10.01
CA PHE A 169 -1.34 -8.35 -9.71
C PHE A 169 -2.28 -8.10 -10.89
N VAL A 170 -2.24 -8.90 -11.96
CA VAL A 170 -3.10 -8.74 -13.16
C VAL A 170 -4.58 -8.73 -12.77
N ASP A 171 -4.96 -9.59 -11.83
CA ASP A 171 -6.32 -9.71 -11.32
C ASP A 171 -6.52 -8.97 -9.99
N ALA A 172 -5.53 -8.14 -9.57
CA ALA A 172 -5.66 -7.37 -8.35
C ALA A 172 -6.80 -6.35 -8.52
N PRO A 173 -7.76 -6.34 -7.60
CA PRO A 173 -8.92 -5.45 -7.70
C PRO A 173 -8.54 -3.97 -7.51
N VAL A 174 -7.35 -3.69 -6.95
CA VAL A 174 -6.83 -2.33 -6.76
C VAL A 174 -5.61 -2.14 -7.63
N GLN A 175 -5.83 -1.69 -8.83
CA GLN A 175 -4.79 -1.52 -9.84
C GLN A 175 -3.88 -0.31 -9.57
N THR A 176 -4.38 0.72 -8.90
CA THR A 176 -3.67 1.97 -8.62
C THR A 176 -2.38 1.78 -7.81
N PHE A 177 -2.31 0.72 -7.02
CA PHE A 177 -1.15 0.43 -6.15
C PHE A 177 -0.20 -0.62 -6.73
N VAL A 178 -0.56 -1.25 -7.83
CA VAL A 178 0.31 -2.24 -8.49
C VAL A 178 1.70 -1.67 -8.77
N PRO A 179 1.87 -0.43 -9.25
CA PRO A 179 3.19 0.14 -9.46
C PRO A 179 4.05 0.23 -8.20
N ILE A 180 3.44 0.55 -7.06
CA ILE A 180 4.14 0.68 -5.77
C ILE A 180 4.55 -0.69 -5.24
N LEU A 181 3.66 -1.68 -5.33
CA LEU A 181 3.96 -3.06 -4.95
C LEU A 181 5.06 -3.65 -5.83
N VAL A 182 5.03 -3.37 -7.13
CA VAL A 182 6.06 -3.78 -8.09
C VAL A 182 7.40 -3.11 -7.74
N GLU A 183 7.43 -1.81 -7.45
CA GLU A 183 8.65 -1.10 -7.03
C GLU A 183 9.25 -1.74 -5.78
N HIS A 184 8.43 -2.07 -4.79
CA HIS A 184 8.87 -2.69 -3.53
C HIS A 184 9.43 -4.10 -3.75
N ILE A 185 8.73 -4.97 -4.49
CA ILE A 185 9.18 -6.32 -4.80
C ILE A 185 10.51 -6.30 -5.55
N VAL A 186 10.64 -5.43 -6.53
CA VAL A 186 11.86 -5.30 -7.33
C VAL A 186 13.02 -4.79 -6.48
N ARG A 187 12.81 -3.80 -5.60
CA ARG A 187 13.84 -3.31 -4.68
C ARG A 187 14.32 -4.39 -3.72
N ASN A 188 13.43 -5.19 -3.17
CA ASN A 188 13.81 -6.30 -2.29
C ASN A 188 14.64 -7.33 -3.04
N ARG A 189 14.24 -7.76 -4.25
CA ARG A 189 15.04 -8.63 -5.11
C ARG A 189 16.43 -8.06 -5.43
N MET A 190 16.50 -6.76 -5.65
CA MET A 190 17.79 -6.08 -5.91
C MET A 190 18.69 -6.10 -4.69
N MET A 191 18.15 -5.94 -3.49
CA MET A 191 18.92 -6.06 -2.24
C MET A 191 19.43 -7.50 -2.04
N GLU A 192 18.59 -8.50 -2.25
CA GLU A 192 18.93 -9.91 -2.13
C GLU A 192 19.99 -10.35 -3.18
N SER A 193 19.94 -9.76 -4.37
CA SER A 193 20.87 -10.05 -5.47
C SER A 193 22.22 -9.33 -5.39
N ARG A 194 22.43 -8.44 -4.38
CA ARG A 194 23.76 -7.86 -4.12
C ARG A 194 24.67 -8.94 -3.54
N PRO A 195 25.85 -9.24 -4.14
CA PRO A 195 26.81 -10.17 -3.54
C PRO A 195 27.17 -9.69 -2.14
N HIS A 196 27.14 -10.57 -1.15
CA HIS A 196 27.66 -10.34 0.18
C HIS A 196 29.19 -10.25 0.09
N ASP A 197 29.70 -9.09 -0.26
CA ASP A 197 31.13 -8.80 -0.20
C ASP A 197 31.51 -8.43 1.24
N TYR A 198 31.36 -9.41 2.14
CA TYR A 198 31.97 -9.35 3.46
C TYR A 198 33.39 -9.89 3.34
N GLN A 199 34.29 -9.05 2.84
CA GLN A 199 35.71 -9.26 3.06
C GLN A 199 35.99 -9.19 4.56
N ARG A 200 36.20 -10.36 5.16
CA ARG A 200 36.87 -10.47 6.46
C ARG A 200 38.22 -9.77 6.35
N PRO A 201 38.55 -8.79 7.24
CA PRO A 201 39.93 -8.36 7.34
C PRO A 201 40.74 -9.54 7.85
N SER A 202 41.70 -9.98 7.02
CA SER A 202 42.73 -10.93 7.39
C SER A 202 43.57 -10.32 8.51
N LEU A 203 43.36 -10.78 9.74
CA LEU A 203 44.34 -10.62 10.80
C LEU A 203 45.55 -11.46 10.43
N THR A 204 46.56 -10.79 9.88
CA THR A 204 47.92 -11.34 9.80
C THR A 204 48.64 -10.96 11.09
N ALA A 205 49.13 -11.99 11.77
CA ALA A 205 49.98 -11.94 12.95
C ALA A 205 51.32 -11.26 12.70
#